data_a37358ea848a33aa793b6b2a567d7366
#
_entry.id   a37358ea848a33aa793b6b2a567d7366
#
_cell.length_a   1.000
_cell.length_b   1.000
_cell.length_c   1.000
_cell.angle_alpha   90.00
_cell.angle_beta   90.00
_cell.angle_gamma   90.00
#
_symmetry.space_group_name_H-M   'P 1'
#
loop_
_entity.id
_entity.type
_entity.pdbx_description
1 polymer ?
#
loop_
_entity_poly.entity_id
_entity_poly.type
_entity_poly.pdbx_seq_one_letter_code
_entity_poly.pdbx_strand_id
1 'polypeptide(L)'
;MKRWSWIALAAVLVLIAAPVAALATFQRSLIYHPHLEEVAPNFPQTQAVRIQTEDGERLVAWYRAPLEGRPVFLFFDGNGGRPQIWGGRWRRIAESGAGFLAVYYRGYSGSTGHPTERGLHLDALAGYDWLSANGYEPRDIVIHGFSLGSGVATRLASERPARALILEAPFTGVDDVVAGFLTPAAGILVRDSFRSRDWIGQVHMPVLIVHGDRDTVIPFAQGERLYELANEPKQFVRMPGSDHATLVRDGIYPHIAAFLSRYPAE
;
A
#
# COMPACT_ATOMS: atom_id res chain seq x y z
N MET A 1 -34.03 42.86 14.31
CA MET A 1 -34.09 41.42 13.99
C MET A 1 -33.13 41.00 12.87
N LYS A 2 -33.07 41.67 11.70
CA LYS A 2 -32.25 41.21 10.53
C LYS A 2 -30.73 41.13 10.77
N ARG A 3 -30.07 42.01 11.57
CA ARG A 3 -28.60 41.96 11.80
C ARG A 3 -28.19 40.73 12.60
N TRP A 4 -28.92 40.35 13.62
CA TRP A 4 -28.63 39.16 14.44
C TRP A 4 -28.79 37.86 13.66
N SER A 5 -29.72 37.80 12.71
CA SER A 5 -29.91 36.64 11.82
C SER A 5 -28.69 36.44 10.89
N TRP A 6 -28.08 37.52 10.37
CA TRP A 6 -26.90 37.46 9.54
C TRP A 6 -25.65 37.06 10.32
N ILE A 7 -25.52 37.54 11.56
CA ILE A 7 -24.41 37.15 12.46
C ILE A 7 -24.51 35.67 12.82
N ALA A 8 -25.72 35.18 13.15
CA ALA A 8 -25.94 33.77 13.44
C ALA A 8 -25.65 32.89 12.22
N LEU A 9 -26.08 33.28 11.03
CA LEU A 9 -25.79 32.55 9.77
C LEU A 9 -24.30 32.53 9.48
N ALA A 10 -23.59 33.66 9.62
CA ALA A 10 -22.16 33.73 9.44
C ALA A 10 -21.40 32.83 10.45
N ALA A 11 -21.83 32.83 11.72
CA ALA A 11 -21.25 31.94 12.73
C ALA A 11 -21.43 30.46 12.40
N VAL A 12 -22.62 30.06 11.94
CA VAL A 12 -22.88 28.68 11.48
C VAL A 12 -22.02 28.32 10.27
N LEU A 13 -21.88 29.21 9.29
CA LEU A 13 -21.03 29.00 8.12
C LEU A 13 -19.56 28.84 8.52
N VAL A 14 -19.06 29.64 9.46
CA VAL A 14 -17.67 29.50 9.96
C VAL A 14 -17.51 28.20 10.72
N LEU A 15 -18.45 27.80 11.56
CA LEU A 15 -18.42 26.53 12.31
C LEU A 15 -18.41 25.30 11.39
N ILE A 16 -18.98 25.39 10.20
CA ILE A 16 -18.93 24.31 9.20
C ILE A 16 -17.68 24.43 8.32
N ALA A 17 -17.37 25.62 7.83
CA ALA A 17 -16.28 25.83 6.89
C ALA A 17 -14.89 25.63 7.51
N ALA A 18 -14.71 26.01 8.78
CA ALA A 18 -13.42 25.88 9.45
C ALA A 18 -12.95 24.41 9.63
N PRO A 19 -13.78 23.47 10.12
CA PRO A 19 -13.40 22.05 10.18
C PRO A 19 -13.16 21.45 8.79
N VAL A 20 -13.97 21.81 7.77
CA VAL A 20 -13.78 21.37 6.38
C VAL A 20 -12.46 21.88 5.82
N ALA A 21 -12.14 23.15 6.02
CA ALA A 21 -10.88 23.73 5.60
C ALA A 21 -9.67 23.10 6.34
N ALA A 22 -9.82 22.84 7.64
CA ALA A 22 -8.80 22.16 8.43
C ALA A 22 -8.57 20.73 7.91
N LEU A 23 -9.63 19.96 7.69
CA LEU A 23 -9.54 18.61 7.11
C LEU A 23 -8.88 18.69 5.73
N ALA A 24 -9.32 19.57 4.85
CA ALA A 24 -8.76 19.74 3.51
C ALA A 24 -7.27 20.12 3.52
N THR A 25 -6.81 20.84 4.54
CA THR A 25 -5.42 21.28 4.67
C THR A 25 -4.52 20.21 5.30
N PHE A 26 -5.01 19.55 6.35
CA PHE A 26 -4.19 18.65 7.17
C PHE A 26 -4.40 17.16 6.88
N GLN A 27 -5.30 16.76 5.96
CA GLN A 27 -5.60 15.35 5.69
C GLN A 27 -4.37 14.52 5.32
N ARG A 28 -3.40 15.10 4.61
CA ARG A 28 -2.17 14.38 4.26
C ARG A 28 -1.32 14.01 5.46
N SER A 29 -1.27 14.86 6.49
CA SER A 29 -0.60 14.52 7.75
C SER A 29 -1.34 13.47 8.58
N LEU A 30 -2.63 13.22 8.28
CA LEU A 30 -3.41 12.13 8.87
C LEU A 30 -3.23 10.81 8.10
N ILE A 31 -2.97 10.88 6.79
CA ILE A 31 -2.76 9.71 5.93
C ILE A 31 -1.30 9.26 5.98
N TYR A 32 -0.35 10.20 5.84
CA TYR A 32 1.07 9.89 5.72
C TYR A 32 1.81 10.22 7.01
N HIS A 33 2.53 9.23 7.54
CA HIS A 33 3.33 9.38 8.76
C HIS A 33 4.81 9.07 8.45
N PRO A 34 5.49 9.92 7.66
CA PRO A 34 6.84 9.64 7.22
C PRO A 34 7.82 9.57 8.40
N HIS A 35 8.60 8.51 8.43
CA HIS A 35 9.80 8.43 9.23
C HIS A 35 10.94 9.05 8.41
N LEU A 36 11.52 10.14 8.87
CA LEU A 36 12.45 10.95 8.06
C LEU A 36 13.89 10.42 8.07
N GLU A 37 14.27 9.71 9.13
CA GLU A 37 15.63 9.20 9.26
C GLU A 37 15.90 8.08 8.25
N GLU A 38 16.97 8.20 7.48
CA GLU A 38 17.44 7.14 6.61
C GLU A 38 18.07 6.05 7.45
N VAL A 39 17.59 4.82 7.31
CA VAL A 39 18.08 3.66 8.03
C VAL A 39 18.79 2.72 7.05
N ALA A 40 20.01 2.36 7.38
CA ALA A 40 20.76 1.35 6.61
C ALA A 40 20.08 -0.03 6.73
N PRO A 41 20.15 -0.86 5.68
CA PRO A 41 19.65 -2.22 5.75
C PRO A 41 20.26 -3.00 6.90
N ASN A 42 19.42 -3.57 7.74
CA ASN A 42 19.81 -4.36 8.90
C ASN A 42 19.55 -5.87 8.72
N PHE A 43 19.26 -6.28 7.49
CA PHE A 43 18.99 -7.68 7.14
C PHE A 43 20.10 -8.24 6.22
N PRO A 44 20.54 -9.51 6.42
CA PRO A 44 21.65 -10.09 5.66
C PRO A 44 21.43 -10.05 4.13
N GLN A 45 22.50 -9.78 3.39
CA GLN A 45 22.49 -9.72 1.92
C GLN A 45 21.51 -8.69 1.34
N THR A 46 21.19 -7.66 2.12
CA THR A 46 20.34 -6.56 1.71
C THR A 46 21.17 -5.30 1.52
N GLN A 47 20.94 -4.59 0.45
CA GLN A 47 21.60 -3.32 0.14
C GLN A 47 20.59 -2.19 -0.05
N ALA A 48 20.98 -0.97 0.27
CA ALA A 48 20.23 0.21 -0.10
C ALA A 48 20.53 0.56 -1.56
N VAL A 49 19.47 0.76 -2.34
CA VAL A 49 19.58 1.22 -3.73
C VAL A 49 18.87 2.56 -3.87
N ARG A 50 19.29 3.34 -4.88
CA ARG A 50 18.68 4.62 -5.22
C ARG A 50 17.90 4.47 -6.53
N ILE A 51 16.67 4.94 -6.53
CA ILE A 51 15.77 4.86 -7.67
C ILE A 51 15.32 6.27 -8.01
N GLN A 52 15.43 6.65 -9.27
CA GLN A 52 14.93 7.95 -9.75
C GLN A 52 13.55 7.78 -10.34
N THR A 53 12.62 8.65 -9.94
CA THR A 53 11.27 8.71 -10.52
C THR A 53 11.23 9.58 -11.77
N GLU A 54 10.19 9.41 -12.60
CA GLU A 54 9.97 10.19 -13.81
C GLU A 54 9.92 11.72 -13.54
N ASP A 55 9.35 12.11 -12.40
CA ASP A 55 9.22 13.51 -11.98
C ASP A 55 10.43 14.04 -11.19
N GLY A 56 11.55 13.28 -11.17
CA GLY A 56 12.85 13.71 -10.69
C GLY A 56 13.13 13.48 -9.21
N GLU A 57 12.22 12.84 -8.45
CA GLU A 57 12.49 12.47 -7.06
C GLU A 57 13.49 11.29 -6.97
N ARG A 58 14.22 11.23 -5.87
CA ARG A 58 15.18 10.15 -5.58
C ARG A 58 14.69 9.35 -4.40
N LEU A 59 14.38 8.09 -4.68
CA LEU A 59 13.89 7.14 -3.67
C LEU A 59 15.02 6.31 -3.12
N VAL A 60 14.90 5.92 -1.86
CA VAL A 60 15.64 4.84 -1.23
C VAL A 60 14.81 3.58 -1.34
N ALA A 61 15.45 2.45 -1.65
CA ALA A 61 14.80 1.15 -1.51
C ALA A 61 15.79 0.15 -0.92
N TRP A 62 15.27 -0.83 -0.18
CA TRP A 62 16.05 -1.98 0.25
C TRP A 62 15.86 -3.11 -0.75
N TYR A 63 16.96 -3.60 -1.27
CA TYR A 63 16.98 -4.67 -2.25
C TYR A 63 17.78 -5.87 -1.76
N ARG A 64 17.20 -7.05 -1.95
CA ARG A 64 17.82 -8.35 -1.81
C ARG A 64 17.53 -9.18 -3.06
N ALA A 65 18.58 -9.68 -3.70
CA ALA A 65 18.41 -10.55 -4.86
C ALA A 65 17.75 -11.89 -4.49
N PRO A 66 16.88 -12.44 -5.32
CA PRO A 66 16.38 -13.80 -5.17
C PRO A 66 17.45 -14.83 -5.52
N LEU A 67 17.27 -16.07 -5.07
CA LEU A 67 17.97 -17.22 -5.65
C LEU A 67 17.43 -17.50 -7.07
N GLU A 68 18.23 -18.21 -7.88
CA GLU A 68 17.84 -18.56 -9.25
C GLU A 68 16.48 -19.26 -9.29
N GLY A 69 15.62 -18.83 -10.21
CA GLY A 69 14.25 -19.33 -10.38
C GLY A 69 13.25 -18.93 -9.28
N ARG A 70 13.64 -18.03 -8.36
CA ARG A 70 12.76 -17.53 -7.32
C ARG A 70 12.26 -16.13 -7.62
N PRO A 71 11.04 -15.75 -7.18
CA PRO A 71 10.48 -14.44 -7.45
C PRO A 71 11.17 -13.33 -6.63
N VAL A 72 10.99 -12.10 -7.09
CA VAL A 72 11.27 -10.88 -6.34
C VAL A 72 9.97 -10.20 -5.94
N PHE A 73 9.82 -9.89 -4.63
CA PHE A 73 8.67 -9.15 -4.12
C PHE A 73 8.92 -7.64 -4.25
N LEU A 74 8.11 -6.97 -5.05
CA LEU A 74 8.05 -5.51 -5.07
C LEU A 74 7.09 -5.07 -3.97
N PHE A 75 7.64 -4.63 -2.84
CA PHE A 75 6.89 -4.40 -1.62
C PHE A 75 6.62 -2.91 -1.37
N PHE A 76 5.37 -2.61 -1.07
CA PHE A 76 4.84 -1.31 -0.69
C PHE A 76 4.28 -1.37 0.73
N ASP A 77 4.89 -0.59 1.62
CA ASP A 77 4.55 -0.57 3.05
C ASP A 77 3.30 0.26 3.34
N GLY A 78 2.81 0.15 4.57
CA GLY A 78 1.75 0.99 5.10
C GLY A 78 2.17 2.45 5.28
N ASN A 79 1.29 3.24 5.87
CA ASN A 79 1.46 4.69 6.03
C ASN A 79 2.66 5.13 6.89
N GLY A 80 3.16 4.25 7.75
CA GLY A 80 4.36 4.50 8.57
C GLY A 80 5.67 4.32 7.83
N GLY A 81 5.69 3.53 6.74
CA GLY A 81 6.84 3.32 5.86
C GLY A 81 8.12 2.94 6.58
N ARG A 82 8.10 1.91 7.42
CA ARG A 82 9.24 1.48 8.25
C ARG A 82 9.72 0.06 7.93
N PRO A 83 10.28 -0.23 6.75
CA PRO A 83 10.76 -1.58 6.42
C PRO A 83 11.70 -2.19 7.45
N GLN A 84 12.46 -1.37 8.18
CA GLN A 84 13.40 -1.82 9.21
C GLN A 84 12.75 -2.60 10.37
N ILE A 85 11.45 -2.37 10.65
CA ILE A 85 10.74 -3.10 11.72
C ILE A 85 10.18 -4.44 11.23
N TRP A 86 10.15 -4.70 9.93
CA TRP A 86 9.59 -5.88 9.31
C TRP A 86 10.57 -7.06 9.20
N GLY A 87 11.54 -7.18 10.11
CA GLY A 87 12.54 -8.26 10.09
C GLY A 87 11.95 -9.68 10.00
N GLY A 88 10.78 -9.91 10.58
CA GLY A 88 10.02 -11.16 10.42
C GLY A 88 9.61 -11.41 8.98
N ARG A 89 9.14 -10.39 8.26
CA ARG A 89 8.76 -10.42 6.84
C ARG A 89 9.95 -10.77 5.96
N TRP A 90 11.05 -10.03 6.10
CA TRP A 90 12.25 -10.22 5.29
C TRP A 90 12.86 -11.60 5.49
N ARG A 91 12.81 -12.11 6.72
CA ARG A 91 13.26 -13.47 7.02
C ARG A 91 12.43 -14.51 6.27
N ARG A 92 11.11 -14.42 6.31
CA ARG A 92 10.21 -15.37 5.62
C ARG A 92 10.41 -15.34 4.09
N ILE A 93 10.55 -14.15 3.51
CA ILE A 93 10.84 -14.02 2.08
C ILE A 93 12.19 -14.68 1.77
N ALA A 94 13.23 -14.38 2.53
CA ALA A 94 14.57 -14.92 2.32
C ALA A 94 14.66 -16.46 2.53
N GLU A 95 13.96 -17.00 3.53
CA GLU A 95 13.88 -18.45 3.78
C GLU A 95 13.23 -19.21 2.60
N SER A 96 12.34 -18.58 1.85
CA SER A 96 11.76 -19.14 0.62
C SER A 96 12.70 -19.07 -0.59
N GLY A 97 13.86 -18.44 -0.45
CA GLY A 97 14.80 -18.13 -1.54
C GLY A 97 14.40 -16.92 -2.39
N ALA A 98 13.26 -16.29 -2.12
CA ALA A 98 12.80 -15.10 -2.83
C ALA A 98 13.63 -13.86 -2.48
N GLY A 99 13.67 -12.91 -3.42
CA GLY A 99 14.20 -11.58 -3.19
C GLY A 99 13.09 -10.57 -2.83
N PHE A 100 13.51 -9.34 -2.57
CA PHE A 100 12.59 -8.23 -2.40
C PHE A 100 13.20 -6.89 -2.83
N LEU A 101 12.34 -5.98 -3.26
CA LEU A 101 12.59 -4.56 -3.39
C LEU A 101 11.52 -3.84 -2.54
N ALA A 102 11.93 -3.34 -1.37
CA ALA A 102 11.08 -2.56 -0.48
C ALA A 102 11.30 -1.08 -0.73
N VAL A 103 10.34 -0.43 -1.38
CA VAL A 103 10.45 0.98 -1.77
C VAL A 103 10.03 1.88 -0.61
N TYR A 104 10.91 2.81 -0.21
CA TYR A 104 10.54 3.91 0.65
C TYR A 104 9.93 5.02 -0.20
N TYR A 105 8.69 5.36 0.08
CA TYR A 105 7.98 6.41 -0.65
C TYR A 105 8.70 7.75 -0.56
N ARG A 106 8.42 8.63 -1.52
CA ARG A 106 8.86 10.02 -1.46
C ARG A 106 8.53 10.68 -0.13
N GLY A 107 9.48 11.42 0.44
CA GLY A 107 9.37 12.03 1.77
C GLY A 107 9.58 11.08 2.94
N TYR A 108 9.85 9.78 2.72
CA TYR A 108 10.16 8.79 3.77
C TYR A 108 11.64 8.42 3.76
N SER A 109 12.21 8.21 4.94
CA SER A 109 13.50 7.50 5.17
C SER A 109 14.60 7.74 4.13
N GLY A 110 14.93 9.00 3.86
CA GLY A 110 15.99 9.39 2.91
C GLY A 110 15.53 9.58 1.47
N SER A 111 14.28 9.25 1.12
CA SER A 111 13.68 9.59 -0.16
C SER A 111 13.30 11.07 -0.20
N THR A 112 13.52 11.75 -1.34
CA THR A 112 13.17 13.15 -1.52
C THR A 112 11.67 13.36 -1.76
N GLY A 113 11.20 14.61 -1.80
CA GLY A 113 9.83 14.97 -2.15
C GLY A 113 8.83 14.91 -1.00
N HIS A 114 7.55 14.94 -1.36
CA HIS A 114 6.43 14.92 -0.41
C HIS A 114 5.38 13.88 -0.84
N PRO A 115 4.83 13.08 0.11
CA PRO A 115 3.89 12.03 -0.23
C PRO A 115 2.55 12.58 -0.70
N THR A 116 2.06 12.02 -1.79
CA THR A 116 0.73 12.21 -2.37
C THR A 116 0.32 10.93 -3.07
N GLU A 117 -0.96 10.68 -3.29
CA GLU A 117 -1.43 9.50 -4.04
C GLU A 117 -0.76 9.39 -5.42
N ARG A 118 -0.75 10.50 -6.19
CA ARG A 118 -0.05 10.53 -7.49
C ARG A 118 1.44 10.25 -7.34
N GLY A 119 2.08 10.84 -6.33
CA GLY A 119 3.50 10.67 -6.09
C GLY A 119 3.84 9.23 -5.74
N LEU A 120 3.10 8.59 -4.82
CA LEU A 120 3.31 7.19 -4.46
C LEU A 120 3.10 6.24 -5.65
N HIS A 121 2.21 6.59 -6.57
CA HIS A 121 2.06 5.83 -7.81
C HIS A 121 3.31 5.95 -8.71
N LEU A 122 3.88 7.14 -8.88
CA LEU A 122 5.15 7.32 -9.61
C LEU A 122 6.30 6.58 -8.93
N ASP A 123 6.32 6.54 -7.59
CA ASP A 123 7.31 5.77 -6.83
C ASP A 123 7.17 4.27 -7.11
N ALA A 124 5.94 3.77 -7.22
CA ALA A 124 5.67 2.37 -7.53
C ALA A 124 6.09 2.01 -8.96
N LEU A 125 5.80 2.87 -9.93
CA LEU A 125 6.27 2.71 -11.31
C LEU A 125 7.80 2.68 -11.36
N ALA A 126 8.47 3.60 -10.68
CA ALA A 126 9.93 3.65 -10.64
C ALA A 126 10.54 2.37 -10.01
N GLY A 127 9.92 1.83 -8.95
CA GLY A 127 10.32 0.56 -8.36
C GLY A 127 10.17 -0.62 -9.31
N TYR A 128 9.06 -0.69 -10.05
CA TYR A 128 8.82 -1.72 -11.06
C TYR A 128 9.82 -1.61 -12.22
N ASP A 129 10.01 -0.40 -12.77
CA ASP A 129 10.90 -0.15 -13.89
C ASP A 129 12.37 -0.40 -13.50
N TRP A 130 12.75 -0.15 -12.22
CA TRP A 130 14.05 -0.51 -11.70
C TRP A 130 14.27 -2.02 -11.72
N LEU A 131 13.30 -2.82 -11.29
CA LEU A 131 13.39 -4.29 -11.39
C LEU A 131 13.52 -4.75 -12.83
N SER A 132 12.72 -4.20 -13.75
CA SER A 132 12.79 -4.53 -15.18
C SER A 132 14.15 -4.19 -15.77
N ALA A 133 14.72 -3.04 -15.44
CA ALA A 133 16.05 -2.61 -15.87
C ALA A 133 17.19 -3.50 -15.29
N ASN A 134 16.93 -4.18 -14.16
CA ASN A 134 17.86 -5.13 -13.53
C ASN A 134 17.61 -6.59 -13.97
N GLY A 135 16.84 -6.81 -15.06
CA GLY A 135 16.69 -8.10 -15.72
C GLY A 135 15.54 -8.97 -15.19
N TYR A 136 14.66 -8.44 -14.34
CA TYR A 136 13.47 -9.16 -13.90
C TYR A 136 12.33 -9.01 -14.91
N GLU A 137 11.81 -10.13 -15.36
CA GLU A 137 10.63 -10.16 -16.21
C GLU A 137 9.34 -10.10 -15.37
N PRO A 138 8.17 -9.76 -15.96
CA PRO A 138 6.91 -9.73 -15.21
C PRO A 138 6.61 -11.02 -14.44
N ARG A 139 6.96 -12.18 -14.98
CA ARG A 139 6.80 -13.50 -14.34
C ARG A 139 7.64 -13.68 -13.07
N ASP A 140 8.70 -12.90 -12.90
CA ASP A 140 9.57 -12.96 -11.72
C ASP A 140 9.09 -12.03 -10.60
N ILE A 141 8.23 -11.05 -10.93
CA ILE A 141 7.81 -9.97 -10.01
C ILE A 141 6.49 -10.33 -9.32
N VAL A 142 6.48 -10.28 -7.99
CA VAL A 142 5.27 -10.35 -7.18
C VAL A 142 5.02 -8.96 -6.59
N ILE A 143 3.95 -8.30 -7.02
CA ILE A 143 3.54 -7.00 -6.45
C ILE A 143 2.87 -7.27 -5.10
N HIS A 144 3.34 -6.61 -4.05
CA HIS A 144 2.91 -6.88 -2.69
C HIS A 144 2.67 -5.58 -1.92
N GLY A 145 1.46 -5.35 -1.45
CA GLY A 145 1.08 -4.15 -0.71
C GLY A 145 0.45 -4.45 0.64
N PHE A 146 0.86 -3.70 1.66
CA PHE A 146 0.29 -3.75 3.01
C PHE A 146 -0.41 -2.44 3.35
N SER A 147 -1.65 -2.47 3.86
CA SER A 147 -2.38 -1.30 4.32
C SER A 147 -2.43 -0.21 3.23
N LEU A 148 -1.92 1.01 3.46
CA LEU A 148 -1.79 2.07 2.43
C LEU A 148 -1.13 1.54 1.15
N GLY A 149 -0.08 0.72 1.30
CA GLY A 149 0.62 0.10 0.18
C GLY A 149 -0.26 -0.84 -0.65
N SER A 150 -1.38 -1.33 -0.13
CA SER A 150 -2.33 -2.13 -0.91
C SER A 150 -2.99 -1.29 -2.02
N GLY A 151 -3.31 -0.02 -1.74
CA GLY A 151 -3.81 0.91 -2.75
C GLY A 151 -2.78 1.22 -3.82
N VAL A 152 -1.52 1.44 -3.41
CA VAL A 152 -0.39 1.65 -4.33
C VAL A 152 -0.17 0.43 -5.21
N ALA A 153 -0.12 -0.77 -4.62
CA ALA A 153 0.06 -2.05 -5.30
C ALA A 153 -1.08 -2.34 -6.29
N THR A 154 -2.33 -2.09 -5.90
CA THR A 154 -3.50 -2.33 -6.76
C THR A 154 -3.46 -1.44 -8.00
N ARG A 155 -3.11 -0.15 -7.85
CA ARG A 155 -2.98 0.76 -8.97
C ARG A 155 -1.83 0.35 -9.90
N LEU A 156 -0.67 0.02 -9.37
CA LEU A 156 0.45 -0.48 -10.17
C LEU A 156 0.06 -1.73 -10.96
N ALA A 157 -0.59 -2.70 -10.31
CA ALA A 157 -1.01 -3.95 -10.92
C ALA A 157 -2.08 -3.77 -12.01
N SER A 158 -2.86 -2.68 -12.00
CA SER A 158 -3.78 -2.35 -13.10
C SER A 158 -3.08 -1.83 -14.36
N GLU A 159 -1.81 -1.41 -14.25
CA GLU A 159 -1.04 -0.79 -15.33
C GLU A 159 0.19 -1.63 -15.76
N ARG A 160 0.67 -2.54 -14.91
CA ARG A 160 1.89 -3.33 -15.16
C ARG A 160 1.61 -4.82 -14.92
N PRO A 161 2.01 -5.73 -15.84
CA PRO A 161 1.91 -7.15 -15.63
C PRO A 161 2.87 -7.62 -14.54
N ALA A 162 2.49 -8.64 -13.78
CA ALA A 162 3.33 -9.30 -12.80
C ALA A 162 2.85 -10.75 -12.60
N ARG A 163 3.65 -11.58 -11.94
CA ARG A 163 3.30 -12.95 -11.60
C ARG A 163 2.04 -13.03 -10.74
N ALA A 164 1.91 -12.12 -9.76
CA ALA A 164 0.77 -12.07 -8.85
C ALA A 164 0.70 -10.73 -8.13
N LEU A 165 -0.50 -10.39 -7.66
CA LEU A 165 -0.76 -9.30 -6.73
C LEU A 165 -1.12 -9.87 -5.35
N ILE A 166 -0.42 -9.42 -4.30
CA ILE A 166 -0.69 -9.79 -2.91
C ILE A 166 -1.07 -8.54 -2.14
N LEU A 167 -2.23 -8.57 -1.50
CA LEU A 167 -2.77 -7.46 -0.73
C LEU A 167 -3.00 -7.89 0.72
N GLU A 168 -2.32 -7.23 1.66
CA GLU A 168 -2.48 -7.43 3.10
C GLU A 168 -3.29 -6.29 3.69
N ALA A 169 -4.36 -6.62 4.42
CA ALA A 169 -5.27 -5.67 5.04
C ALA A 169 -5.67 -4.52 4.08
N PRO A 170 -6.18 -4.84 2.87
CA PRO A 170 -6.51 -3.85 1.87
C PRO A 170 -7.84 -3.17 2.14
N PHE A 171 -8.06 -2.07 1.42
CA PHE A 171 -9.28 -1.27 1.43
C PHE A 171 -9.80 -1.01 0.01
N THR A 172 -11.08 -0.69 -0.12
CA THR A 172 -11.71 -0.27 -1.38
C THR A 172 -11.32 1.14 -1.79
N GLY A 173 -11.07 2.01 -0.81
CA GLY A 173 -10.57 3.36 -0.94
C GLY A 173 -10.39 4.00 0.44
N VAL A 174 -9.44 4.93 0.59
CA VAL A 174 -9.28 5.71 1.83
C VAL A 174 -10.54 6.55 2.10
N ASP A 175 -11.19 7.02 1.05
CA ASP A 175 -12.48 7.72 1.12
C ASP A 175 -13.58 6.82 1.72
N ASP A 176 -13.65 5.54 1.36
CA ASP A 176 -14.60 4.58 1.95
C ASP A 176 -14.29 4.28 3.42
N VAL A 177 -13.01 4.14 3.77
CA VAL A 177 -12.59 3.95 5.16
C VAL A 177 -12.97 5.15 6.02
N VAL A 178 -12.68 6.37 5.56
CA VAL A 178 -13.04 7.61 6.25
C VAL A 178 -14.56 7.76 6.36
N ALA A 179 -15.30 7.44 5.29
CA ALA A 179 -16.77 7.49 5.31
C ALA A 179 -17.36 6.51 6.32
N GLY A 180 -16.76 5.32 6.49
CA GLY A 180 -17.18 4.31 7.44
C GLY A 180 -16.94 4.70 8.90
N PHE A 181 -15.85 5.41 9.19
CA PHE A 181 -15.52 5.85 10.55
C PHE A 181 -16.21 7.17 10.95
N LEU A 182 -16.47 8.05 9.99
CA LEU A 182 -17.03 9.38 10.25
C LEU A 182 -18.42 9.54 9.63
N THR A 183 -18.47 10.01 8.39
CA THR A 183 -19.72 10.18 7.63
C THR A 183 -19.43 10.04 6.13
N PRO A 184 -20.44 9.71 5.30
CA PRO A 184 -20.27 9.70 3.84
C PRO A 184 -19.75 11.03 3.27
N ALA A 185 -20.17 12.17 3.85
CA ALA A 185 -19.70 13.48 3.44
C ALA A 185 -18.21 13.71 3.70
N ALA A 186 -17.66 13.12 4.77
CA ALA A 186 -16.22 13.19 5.07
C ALA A 186 -15.39 12.46 4.02
N GLY A 187 -15.86 11.32 3.52
CA GLY A 187 -15.21 10.58 2.43
C GLY A 187 -15.05 11.40 1.15
N ILE A 188 -16.05 12.22 0.80
CA ILE A 188 -16.00 13.07 -0.41
C ILE A 188 -14.87 14.11 -0.34
N LEU A 189 -14.44 14.49 0.86
CA LEU A 189 -13.39 15.49 1.07
C LEU A 189 -11.97 14.91 0.99
N VAL A 190 -11.83 13.59 0.94
CA VAL A 190 -10.52 12.92 0.83
C VAL A 190 -9.92 13.17 -0.54
N ARG A 191 -8.72 13.78 -0.58
CA ARG A 191 -8.00 14.09 -1.83
C ARG A 191 -7.20 12.89 -2.33
N ASP A 192 -6.47 12.26 -1.43
CA ASP A 192 -5.64 11.10 -1.72
C ASP A 192 -6.45 9.83 -1.35
N SER A 193 -7.33 9.43 -2.25
CA SER A 193 -8.40 8.44 -1.98
C SER A 193 -7.95 7.00 -2.18
N PHE A 194 -6.89 6.76 -2.97
CA PHE A 194 -6.39 5.42 -3.29
C PHE A 194 -7.53 4.44 -3.62
N ARG A 195 -8.36 4.77 -4.60
CA ARG A 195 -9.59 4.05 -4.95
C ARG A 195 -9.29 2.67 -5.57
N SER A 196 -8.84 1.73 -4.75
CA SER A 196 -8.56 0.35 -5.17
C SER A 196 -9.73 -0.29 -5.89
N ARG A 197 -10.98 0.06 -5.51
CA ARG A 197 -12.20 -0.40 -6.17
C ARG A 197 -12.30 -0.04 -7.65
N ASP A 198 -11.69 1.08 -8.05
CA ASP A 198 -11.73 1.55 -9.44
C ASP A 198 -10.67 0.86 -10.32
N TRP A 199 -9.65 0.24 -9.70
CA TRP A 199 -8.52 -0.36 -10.38
C TRP A 199 -8.51 -1.88 -10.35
N ILE A 200 -9.01 -2.51 -9.29
CA ILE A 200 -8.90 -3.96 -9.07
C ILE A 200 -9.55 -4.78 -10.20
N GLY A 201 -10.62 -4.29 -10.82
CA GLY A 201 -11.26 -4.90 -11.97
C GLY A 201 -10.42 -4.86 -13.26
N GLN A 202 -9.31 -4.10 -13.28
CA GLN A 202 -8.36 -4.04 -14.39
C GLN A 202 -7.12 -4.92 -14.14
N VAL A 203 -7.03 -5.57 -13.00
CA VAL A 203 -5.97 -6.51 -12.66
C VAL A 203 -6.31 -7.88 -13.23
N HIS A 204 -5.44 -8.44 -14.08
CA HIS A 204 -5.65 -9.73 -14.75
C HIS A 204 -4.71 -10.83 -14.28
N MET A 205 -3.71 -10.50 -13.46
CA MET A 205 -2.86 -11.49 -12.81
C MET A 205 -3.57 -12.11 -11.59
N PRO A 206 -3.12 -13.28 -11.09
CA PRO A 206 -3.64 -13.88 -9.87
C PRO A 206 -3.58 -12.92 -8.68
N VAL A 207 -4.69 -12.79 -7.92
CA VAL A 207 -4.83 -11.88 -6.77
C VAL A 207 -5.02 -12.67 -5.48
N LEU A 208 -4.16 -12.44 -4.49
CA LEU A 208 -4.34 -12.91 -3.12
C LEU A 208 -4.68 -11.74 -2.21
N ILE A 209 -5.81 -11.80 -1.53
CA ILE A 209 -6.19 -10.88 -0.46
C ILE A 209 -6.12 -11.60 0.87
N VAL A 210 -5.40 -11.03 1.84
CA VAL A 210 -5.30 -11.56 3.21
C VAL A 210 -5.71 -10.47 4.19
N HIS A 211 -6.65 -10.80 5.10
CA HIS A 211 -7.17 -9.82 6.05
C HIS A 211 -7.42 -10.46 7.42
N GLY A 212 -7.02 -9.76 8.49
CA GLY A 212 -7.29 -10.13 9.87
C GLY A 212 -8.74 -9.80 10.25
N ASP A 213 -9.44 -10.73 10.88
CA ASP A 213 -10.85 -10.52 11.23
C ASP A 213 -11.06 -9.65 12.48
N ARG A 214 -9.96 -9.24 13.14
CA ARG A 214 -9.95 -8.28 14.24
C ARG A 214 -9.22 -6.99 13.88
N ASP A 215 -9.05 -6.72 12.59
CA ASP A 215 -8.46 -5.47 12.12
C ASP A 215 -9.30 -4.26 12.56
N THR A 216 -8.73 -3.42 13.43
CA THR A 216 -9.36 -2.22 13.98
C THR A 216 -9.00 -0.94 13.22
N VAL A 217 -8.08 -1.05 12.25
CA VAL A 217 -7.61 0.08 11.42
C VAL A 217 -8.35 0.10 10.09
N ILE A 218 -8.35 -1.04 9.38
CA ILE A 218 -9.09 -1.23 8.14
C ILE A 218 -10.16 -2.31 8.39
N PRO A 219 -11.45 -1.94 8.42
CA PRO A 219 -12.52 -2.91 8.67
C PRO A 219 -12.43 -4.11 7.72
N PHE A 220 -12.55 -5.32 8.24
CA PHE A 220 -12.46 -6.59 7.50
C PHE A 220 -13.34 -6.60 6.23
N ALA A 221 -14.53 -6.00 6.31
CA ALA A 221 -15.44 -5.87 5.18
C ALA A 221 -14.86 -5.11 3.97
N GLN A 222 -13.84 -4.28 4.17
CA GLN A 222 -13.15 -3.59 3.06
C GLN A 222 -12.39 -4.59 2.19
N GLY A 223 -11.69 -5.55 2.82
CA GLY A 223 -10.99 -6.62 2.11
C GLY A 223 -11.96 -7.56 1.39
N GLU A 224 -13.08 -7.94 2.04
CA GLU A 224 -14.12 -8.76 1.42
C GLU A 224 -14.71 -8.07 0.19
N ARG A 225 -15.02 -6.77 0.33
CA ARG A 225 -15.58 -6.00 -0.79
C ARG A 225 -14.59 -5.86 -1.94
N LEU A 226 -13.31 -5.64 -1.66
CA LEU A 226 -12.29 -5.57 -2.71
C LEU A 226 -12.12 -6.92 -3.42
N TYR A 227 -12.19 -8.02 -2.67
CA TYR A 227 -12.17 -9.37 -3.24
C TYR A 227 -13.35 -9.62 -4.19
N GLU A 228 -14.56 -9.20 -3.84
CA GLU A 228 -15.72 -9.31 -4.72
C GLU A 228 -15.50 -8.65 -6.08
N LEU A 229 -14.82 -7.48 -6.08
CA LEU A 229 -14.56 -6.67 -7.27
C LEU A 229 -13.37 -7.18 -8.13
N ALA A 230 -12.50 -8.01 -7.56
CA ALA A 230 -11.33 -8.54 -8.27
C ALA A 230 -11.73 -9.58 -9.32
N ASN A 231 -10.93 -9.66 -10.41
CA ASN A 231 -11.08 -10.71 -11.42
C ASN A 231 -10.54 -12.07 -10.93
N GLU A 232 -11.00 -13.14 -11.55
CA GLU A 232 -10.34 -14.45 -11.43
C GLU A 232 -9.02 -14.48 -12.23
N PRO A 233 -8.01 -15.25 -11.76
CA PRO A 233 -8.02 -16.09 -10.57
C PRO A 233 -7.74 -15.28 -9.30
N LYS A 234 -8.51 -15.50 -8.25
CA LYS A 234 -8.38 -14.81 -6.97
C LYS A 234 -8.57 -15.74 -5.78
N GLN A 235 -7.97 -15.37 -4.65
CA GLN A 235 -8.14 -16.06 -3.38
C GLN A 235 -8.27 -15.06 -2.24
N PHE A 236 -9.20 -15.31 -1.32
CA PHE A 236 -9.31 -14.59 -0.06
C PHE A 236 -8.88 -15.47 1.11
N VAL A 237 -8.06 -14.93 2.01
CA VAL A 237 -7.65 -15.60 3.24
C VAL A 237 -8.05 -14.74 4.43
N ARG A 238 -9.03 -15.20 5.19
CA ARG A 238 -9.35 -14.66 6.50
C ARG A 238 -8.35 -15.20 7.52
N MET A 239 -7.72 -14.30 8.28
CA MET A 239 -6.80 -14.64 9.37
C MET A 239 -7.52 -14.50 10.72
N PRO A 240 -7.99 -15.63 11.33
CA PRO A 240 -8.77 -15.57 12.56
C PRO A 240 -7.96 -15.00 13.72
N GLY A 241 -8.52 -14.00 14.42
CA GLY A 241 -7.90 -13.38 15.59
C GLY A 241 -6.77 -12.38 15.28
N SER A 242 -6.38 -12.24 14.02
CA SER A 242 -5.33 -11.30 13.61
C SER A 242 -5.86 -9.88 13.55
N ASP A 243 -5.03 -8.94 14.02
CA ASP A 243 -5.22 -7.50 13.90
C ASP A 243 -4.42 -6.95 12.70
N HIS A 244 -4.55 -5.66 12.41
CA HIS A 244 -3.95 -4.95 11.29
C HIS A 244 -2.45 -5.24 11.08
N ALA A 245 -1.66 -5.18 12.14
CA ALA A 245 -0.20 -5.31 12.08
C ALA A 245 0.33 -6.72 12.42
N THR A 246 -0.55 -7.71 12.64
CA THR A 246 -0.12 -9.01 13.19
C THR A 246 -0.06 -10.13 12.18
N LEU A 247 -0.49 -9.92 10.93
CA LEU A 247 -0.58 -10.94 9.87
C LEU A 247 0.72 -11.73 9.67
N VAL A 248 1.88 -11.03 9.71
CA VAL A 248 3.19 -11.68 9.56
C VAL A 248 3.48 -12.63 10.73
N ARG A 249 3.25 -12.17 11.96
CA ARG A 249 3.41 -12.97 13.18
C ARG A 249 2.46 -14.17 13.18
N ASP A 250 1.24 -13.97 12.71
CA ASP A 250 0.16 -14.94 12.77
C ASP A 250 0.17 -15.90 11.57
N GLY A 251 1.17 -15.80 10.68
CA GLY A 251 1.47 -16.85 9.70
C GLY A 251 0.95 -16.62 8.29
N ILE A 252 0.96 -15.40 7.78
CA ILE A 252 0.54 -15.09 6.39
C ILE A 252 1.39 -15.81 5.33
N TYR A 253 2.70 -16.01 5.55
CA TYR A 253 3.63 -16.50 4.52
C TYR A 253 3.37 -17.92 4.02
N PRO A 254 2.93 -18.91 4.83
CA PRO A 254 2.44 -20.19 4.32
C PRO A 254 1.30 -20.04 3.30
N HIS A 255 0.37 -19.10 3.51
CA HIS A 255 -0.73 -18.83 2.56
C HIS A 255 -0.20 -18.22 1.26
N ILE A 256 0.75 -17.28 1.35
CA ILE A 256 1.42 -16.68 0.17
C ILE A 256 2.15 -17.78 -0.62
N ALA A 257 2.93 -18.63 0.05
CA ALA A 257 3.67 -19.72 -0.60
C ALA A 257 2.73 -20.72 -1.29
N ALA A 258 1.65 -21.13 -0.63
CA ALA A 258 0.64 -22.00 -1.21
C ALA A 258 -0.08 -21.37 -2.40
N PHE A 259 -0.35 -20.08 -2.36
CA PHE A 259 -0.93 -19.33 -3.47
C PHE A 259 0.02 -19.29 -4.67
N LEU A 260 1.27 -18.85 -4.47
CA LEU A 260 2.25 -18.75 -5.55
C LEU A 260 2.62 -20.11 -6.18
N SER A 261 2.49 -21.21 -5.43
CA SER A 261 2.72 -22.55 -5.98
C SER A 261 1.61 -23.01 -6.93
N ARG A 262 0.38 -22.47 -6.83
CA ARG A 262 -0.73 -22.74 -7.77
C ARG A 262 -0.58 -21.94 -9.06
N TYR A 263 0.14 -20.84 -9.02
CA TYR A 263 0.37 -19.95 -10.16
C TYR A 263 1.88 -19.82 -10.39
N PRO A 264 2.51 -20.84 -10.98
CA PRO A 264 3.93 -20.82 -11.29
C PRO A 264 4.24 -19.70 -12.30
N ALA A 265 5.51 -19.31 -12.42
CA ALA A 265 5.97 -18.44 -13.49
C ALA A 265 5.88 -19.25 -14.81
N GLU A 266 5.03 -18.82 -15.74
CA GLU A 266 4.94 -19.38 -17.09
C GLU A 266 5.98 -18.72 -18.02
#